data_5ec84c54b386b64e64048246c6ba0a3f
#
_entry.id   5ec84c54b386b64e64048246c6ba0a3f
#
_cell.length_a   1.000
_cell.length_b   1.000
_cell.length_c   1.000
_cell.angle_alpha   90.00
_cell.angle_beta   90.00
_cell.angle_gamma   90.00
#
_symmetry.space_group_name_H-M   'P 1'
#
loop_
_entity.id
_entity.type
_entity.pdbx_description
1 polymer ?
#
loop_
_entity_poly.entity_id
_entity_poly.type
_entity_poly.pdbx_seq_one_letter_code
_entity_poly.pdbx_strand_id
1 'polypeptide(L)'
;MNDISVIIPSNHGHHELLKIVYAVCQQKVMPAEIVIVDSSLECGACPAEVTELCAFSGIRLIYAHLAHALPGRARNIGLELSTAELIAFIDVQTIPKPNWLEISPHLLTSNRVLGVWGATNFNANTTFERLVRDGFHGVQTRRTLPGSVFDRKVFAKVGQFIDWARAGEDTEWMLRVELLKVPVVCPTCFLLDYVGLIGLDMRTLLKKWHRNYSASRGLPQFCPQRLILWLIFYPLLILISFNWNYLIADWRLDSPFYIGHVTKIVAVLPVLTYVVIRGIMLPLKRGIAMKQLLPIRFLAITFICLMADTLKVLMFSMPKRKHDSSSLDHES
;
A
#
# COMPACT_ATOMS: atom_id res chain seq x y z
N MET A 1 -20.47 -8.34 24.15
CA MET A 1 -19.28 -7.56 23.76
C MET A 1 -18.60 -8.34 22.64
N ASN A 2 -18.32 -7.69 21.53
CA ASN A 2 -17.50 -8.35 20.50
C ASN A 2 -16.06 -8.40 20.99
N ASP A 3 -15.50 -9.59 21.02
CA ASP A 3 -14.12 -9.84 21.43
C ASP A 3 -13.17 -9.43 20.31
N ILE A 4 -12.92 -8.11 20.20
CA ILE A 4 -12.11 -7.49 19.15
C ILE A 4 -10.94 -6.73 19.79
N SER A 5 -9.72 -7.03 19.38
CA SER A 5 -8.52 -6.22 19.65
C SER A 5 -8.23 -5.31 18.45
N VAL A 6 -8.18 -3.99 18.67
CA VAL A 6 -7.74 -3.03 17.66
C VAL A 6 -6.27 -2.73 17.83
N ILE A 7 -5.44 -3.12 16.87
CA ILE A 7 -3.99 -2.93 16.88
C ILE A 7 -3.64 -1.67 16.07
N ILE A 8 -2.93 -0.74 16.70
CA ILE A 8 -2.51 0.56 16.15
C ILE A 8 -0.98 0.66 16.20
N PRO A 9 -0.26 0.32 15.12
CA PRO A 9 1.15 0.67 15.02
C PRO A 9 1.27 2.19 14.86
N SER A 10 2.06 2.83 15.72
CA SER A 10 2.29 4.28 15.72
C SER A 10 3.78 4.60 15.63
N ASN A 11 4.11 5.66 14.92
CA ASN A 11 5.41 6.32 14.91
C ASN A 11 5.19 7.82 14.68
N HIS A 12 4.09 8.34 15.21
CA HIS A 12 3.62 9.70 14.97
C HIS A 12 3.33 10.40 16.30
N GLY A 13 3.31 11.71 16.26
CA GLY A 13 3.02 12.51 17.43
C GLY A 13 1.63 12.25 18.03
N HIS A 14 1.44 12.72 19.24
CA HIS A 14 0.25 12.51 20.08
C HIS A 14 -1.06 12.87 19.38
N HIS A 15 -1.06 13.90 18.55
CA HIS A 15 -2.27 14.41 17.90
C HIS A 15 -2.92 13.42 16.92
N GLU A 16 -2.12 12.76 16.07
CA GLU A 16 -2.62 11.76 15.13
C GLU A 16 -3.12 10.52 15.87
N LEU A 17 -2.39 10.12 16.92
CA LEU A 17 -2.79 9.00 17.77
C LEU A 17 -4.12 9.27 18.49
N LEU A 18 -4.29 10.46 19.07
CA LEU A 18 -5.52 10.85 19.74
C LEU A 18 -6.72 10.84 18.79
N LYS A 19 -6.55 11.34 17.56
CA LYS A 19 -7.62 11.33 16.54
C LYS A 19 -8.10 9.92 16.22
N ILE A 20 -7.17 8.98 16.05
CA ILE A 20 -7.53 7.62 15.68
C ILE A 20 -8.20 6.90 16.83
N VAL A 21 -7.67 7.04 18.05
CA VAL A 21 -8.27 6.44 19.25
C VAL A 21 -9.66 7.03 19.50
N TYR A 22 -9.84 8.34 19.34
CA TYR A 22 -11.16 8.97 19.39
C TYR A 22 -12.14 8.33 18.40
N ALA A 23 -11.74 8.15 17.14
CA ALA A 23 -12.60 7.53 16.12
C ALA A 23 -12.91 6.04 16.41
N VAL A 24 -12.01 5.32 17.07
CA VAL A 24 -12.26 3.96 17.56
C VAL A 24 -13.21 3.97 18.76
N CYS A 25 -13.08 4.91 19.67
CA CYS A 25 -14.00 5.09 20.80
C CYS A 25 -15.40 5.61 20.39
N GLN A 26 -15.58 6.06 19.14
CA GLN A 26 -16.89 6.47 18.58
C GLN A 26 -17.52 5.35 17.73
N GLN A 27 -17.01 4.13 17.77
CA GLN A 27 -17.61 3.01 17.04
C GLN A 27 -18.95 2.63 17.66
N LYS A 28 -19.93 2.25 16.82
CA LYS A 28 -21.23 1.73 17.30
C LYS A 28 -21.08 0.45 18.11
N VAL A 29 -20.10 -0.36 17.77
CA VAL A 29 -19.69 -1.56 18.51
C VAL A 29 -18.29 -1.33 19.03
N MET A 30 -18.14 -1.21 20.34
CA MET A 30 -16.85 -0.98 20.98
C MET A 30 -15.96 -2.22 20.91
N PRO A 31 -14.65 -2.05 20.66
CA PRO A 31 -13.70 -3.15 20.82
C PRO A 31 -13.52 -3.49 22.31
N ALA A 32 -13.08 -4.70 22.61
CA ALA A 32 -12.70 -5.09 23.97
C ALA A 32 -11.42 -4.39 24.41
N GLU A 33 -10.49 -4.22 23.48
CA GLU A 33 -9.21 -3.59 23.76
C GLU A 33 -8.62 -2.83 22.56
N ILE A 34 -7.81 -1.84 22.87
CA ILE A 34 -6.95 -1.11 21.94
C ILE A 34 -5.50 -1.40 22.34
N VAL A 35 -4.72 -1.91 21.37
CA VAL A 35 -3.28 -2.19 21.54
C VAL A 35 -2.49 -1.19 20.70
N ILE A 36 -1.81 -0.27 21.34
CA ILE A 36 -0.96 0.72 20.69
C ILE A 36 0.49 0.27 20.82
N VAL A 37 1.19 0.15 19.70
CA VAL A 37 2.63 -0.10 19.68
C VAL A 37 3.31 1.13 19.08
N ASP A 38 3.91 1.92 19.96
CA ASP A 38 4.61 3.14 19.60
C ASP A 38 6.07 2.87 19.31
N SER A 39 6.50 3.27 18.13
CA SER A 39 7.88 3.11 17.63
C SER A 39 8.63 4.44 17.51
N SER A 40 8.14 5.51 18.16
CA SER A 40 8.81 6.80 18.20
C SER A 40 10.17 6.74 18.88
N LEU A 41 11.04 7.71 18.58
CA LEU A 41 12.40 7.78 19.14
C LEU A 41 12.41 8.15 20.62
N GLU A 42 11.46 8.99 21.00
CA GLU A 42 11.33 9.46 22.37
C GLU A 42 10.52 8.44 23.17
N CYS A 43 11.16 7.86 24.19
CA CYS A 43 10.46 7.00 25.12
C CYS A 43 9.47 7.83 25.92
N GLY A 44 8.20 7.72 25.58
CA GLY A 44 7.10 8.40 26.26
C GLY A 44 6.14 7.40 26.89
N ALA A 45 5.50 7.84 27.97
CA ALA A 45 4.28 7.20 28.43
C ALA A 45 3.16 7.41 27.39
N CYS A 46 2.15 6.56 27.41
CA CYS A 46 0.94 6.81 26.64
C CYS A 46 0.40 8.23 26.96
N PRO A 47 0.00 9.02 25.96
CA PRO A 47 -0.61 10.34 26.22
C PRO A 47 -1.77 10.21 27.19
N ALA A 48 -1.83 11.10 28.17
CA ALA A 48 -2.87 11.09 29.21
C ALA A 48 -4.27 11.13 28.61
N GLU A 49 -4.47 11.96 27.57
CA GLU A 49 -5.76 12.11 26.88
C GLU A 49 -6.22 10.80 26.22
N VAL A 50 -5.28 9.99 25.70
CA VAL A 50 -5.59 8.67 25.10
C VAL A 50 -6.02 7.70 26.21
N THR A 51 -5.32 7.72 27.34
CA THR A 51 -5.63 6.86 28.49
C THR A 51 -7.00 7.20 29.07
N GLU A 52 -7.27 8.48 29.30
CA GLU A 52 -8.55 8.98 29.80
C GLU A 52 -9.71 8.63 28.86
N LEU A 53 -9.52 8.81 27.56
CA LEU A 53 -10.53 8.51 26.54
C LEU A 53 -10.89 7.03 26.51
N CYS A 54 -9.89 6.13 26.55
CA CYS A 54 -10.14 4.70 26.63
C CYS A 54 -10.84 4.29 27.93
N ALA A 55 -10.42 4.85 29.07
CA ALA A 55 -11.04 4.60 30.35
C ALA A 55 -12.51 5.06 30.39
N PHE A 56 -12.79 6.27 29.87
CA PHE A 56 -14.16 6.79 29.75
C PHE A 56 -15.05 5.91 28.87
N SER A 57 -14.48 5.36 27.79
CA SER A 57 -15.19 4.47 26.85
C SER A 57 -15.30 3.02 27.35
N GLY A 58 -14.71 2.67 28.51
CA GLY A 58 -14.69 1.31 29.03
C GLY A 58 -13.86 0.33 28.21
N ILE A 59 -12.90 0.82 27.43
CA ILE A 59 -12.03 0.03 26.55
C ILE A 59 -10.70 -0.23 27.26
N ARG A 60 -10.25 -1.49 27.28
CA ARG A 60 -8.94 -1.84 27.82
C ARG A 60 -7.83 -1.28 26.91
N LEU A 61 -6.98 -0.43 27.45
CA LEU A 61 -5.82 0.11 26.73
C LEU A 61 -4.56 -0.70 27.08
N ILE A 62 -3.85 -1.16 26.04
CA ILE A 62 -2.52 -1.75 26.16
C ILE A 62 -1.58 -0.85 25.36
N TYR A 63 -0.58 -0.28 26.00
CA TYR A 63 0.43 0.57 25.37
C TYR A 63 1.80 -0.07 25.53
N ALA A 64 2.49 -0.26 24.40
CA ALA A 64 3.86 -0.74 24.37
C ALA A 64 4.72 0.25 23.57
N HIS A 65 5.89 0.59 24.11
CA HIS A 65 6.89 1.39 23.41
C HIS A 65 8.05 0.49 22.97
N LEU A 66 8.38 0.54 21.69
CA LEU A 66 9.55 -0.11 21.12
C LEU A 66 10.20 0.81 20.10
N ALA A 67 11.22 1.56 20.52
CA ALA A 67 11.92 2.50 19.65
C ALA A 67 12.38 1.83 18.35
N HIS A 68 12.24 2.56 17.24
CA HIS A 68 12.64 2.11 15.89
C HIS A 68 11.92 0.86 15.36
N ALA A 69 10.88 0.34 16.03
CA ALA A 69 10.14 -0.79 15.47
C ALA A 69 9.58 -0.45 14.08
N LEU A 70 9.83 -1.33 13.13
CA LEU A 70 9.25 -1.22 11.80
C LEU A 70 7.78 -1.66 11.82
N PRO A 71 6.95 -1.25 10.84
CA PRO A 71 5.51 -1.48 10.90
C PRO A 71 5.09 -2.95 11.07
N GLY A 72 5.80 -3.88 10.41
CA GLY A 72 5.55 -5.31 10.56
C GLY A 72 5.83 -5.80 11.98
N ARG A 73 6.97 -5.40 12.56
CA ARG A 73 7.32 -5.74 13.94
C ARG A 73 6.33 -5.16 14.95
N ALA A 74 5.92 -3.90 14.75
CA ALA A 74 4.92 -3.28 15.62
C ALA A 74 3.58 -4.03 15.58
N ARG A 75 3.13 -4.48 14.41
CA ARG A 75 1.92 -5.32 14.29
C ARG A 75 2.09 -6.68 14.96
N ASN A 76 3.25 -7.32 14.84
CA ASN A 76 3.53 -8.61 15.48
C ASN A 76 3.47 -8.48 17.02
N ILE A 77 4.09 -7.45 17.59
CA ILE A 77 4.00 -7.15 19.02
C ILE A 77 2.56 -6.88 19.43
N GLY A 78 1.82 -6.11 18.62
CA GLY A 78 0.41 -5.88 18.87
C GLY A 78 -0.41 -7.18 18.89
N LEU A 79 -0.11 -8.14 18.00
CA LEU A 79 -0.71 -9.48 17.99
C LEU A 79 -0.38 -10.29 19.25
N GLU A 80 0.86 -10.22 19.71
CA GLU A 80 1.33 -10.93 20.92
C GLU A 80 0.67 -10.39 22.19
N LEU A 81 0.51 -9.07 22.28
CA LEU A 81 -0.11 -8.40 23.43
C LEU A 81 -1.64 -8.46 23.43
N SER A 82 -2.25 -8.67 22.28
CA SER A 82 -3.71 -8.73 22.16
C SER A 82 -4.26 -10.05 22.65
N THR A 83 -5.49 -10.03 23.24
CA THR A 83 -6.12 -11.20 23.84
C THR A 83 -7.39 -11.67 23.13
N ALA A 84 -8.04 -10.80 22.36
CA ALA A 84 -9.31 -11.09 21.70
C ALA A 84 -9.19 -12.11 20.55
N GLU A 85 -10.32 -12.76 20.21
CA GLU A 85 -10.40 -13.70 19.10
C GLU A 85 -10.35 -13.01 17.73
N LEU A 86 -10.89 -11.80 17.62
CA LEU A 86 -10.87 -11.01 16.40
C LEU A 86 -9.80 -9.92 16.49
N ILE A 87 -8.97 -9.84 15.47
CA ILE A 87 -7.89 -8.87 15.35
C ILE A 87 -8.24 -7.86 14.27
N ALA A 88 -8.28 -6.60 14.63
CA ALA A 88 -8.50 -5.48 13.73
C ALA A 88 -7.22 -4.62 13.63
N PHE A 89 -6.80 -4.28 12.40
CA PHE A 89 -5.65 -3.38 12.18
C PHE A 89 -6.12 -2.02 11.72
N ILE A 90 -5.50 -0.97 12.25
CA ILE A 90 -5.72 0.38 11.75
C ILE A 90 -4.44 1.21 11.85
N ASP A 91 -4.15 2.01 10.84
CA ASP A 91 -2.99 2.91 10.84
C ASP A 91 -3.42 4.33 11.24
N VAL A 92 -2.54 5.10 11.85
CA VAL A 92 -2.81 6.47 12.35
C VAL A 92 -3.30 7.47 11.28
N GLN A 93 -3.09 7.19 9.99
CA GLN A 93 -3.59 8.02 8.89
C GLN A 93 -4.93 7.52 8.31
N THR A 94 -5.57 6.54 8.95
CA THR A 94 -6.79 5.91 8.45
C THR A 94 -7.90 6.04 9.49
N ILE A 95 -8.89 6.88 9.22
CA ILE A 95 -9.99 7.16 10.15
C ILE A 95 -11.15 6.19 9.88
N PRO A 96 -11.55 5.35 10.85
CA PRO A 96 -12.67 4.43 10.68
C PRO A 96 -14.01 5.18 10.75
N LYS A 97 -14.97 4.73 9.94
CA LYS A 97 -16.36 5.16 10.06
C LYS A 97 -17.02 4.52 11.27
N PRO A 98 -18.04 5.13 11.87
CA PRO A 98 -18.66 4.65 13.12
C PRO A 98 -19.21 3.23 13.07
N ASN A 99 -19.45 2.67 11.89
CA ASN A 99 -20.00 1.33 11.67
C ASN A 99 -18.96 0.28 11.26
N TRP A 100 -17.66 0.61 11.30
CA TRP A 100 -16.60 -0.31 10.86
C TRP A 100 -16.56 -1.61 11.68
N LEU A 101 -16.56 -1.51 13.03
CA LEU A 101 -16.55 -2.68 13.93
C LEU A 101 -17.92 -3.35 14.08
N GLU A 102 -18.98 -2.77 13.53
CA GLU A 102 -20.29 -3.42 13.39
C GLU A 102 -20.34 -4.29 12.14
N ILE A 103 -19.96 -3.73 11.00
CA ILE A 103 -20.07 -4.36 9.68
C ILE A 103 -19.04 -5.47 9.48
N SER A 104 -17.79 -5.26 9.89
CA SER A 104 -16.72 -6.23 9.59
C SER A 104 -16.94 -7.59 10.25
N PRO A 105 -17.24 -7.72 11.55
CA PRO A 105 -17.57 -9.01 12.17
C PRO A 105 -18.86 -9.63 11.63
N HIS A 106 -19.86 -8.81 11.27
CA HIS A 106 -21.08 -9.29 10.65
C HIS A 106 -20.78 -9.94 9.29
N LEU A 107 -19.95 -9.31 8.44
CA LEU A 107 -19.51 -9.89 7.17
C LEU A 107 -18.70 -11.17 7.36
N LEU A 108 -17.87 -11.25 8.40
CA LEU A 108 -17.10 -12.42 8.73
C LEU A 108 -18.01 -13.61 9.02
N THR A 109 -19.02 -13.42 9.86
CA THR A 109 -19.97 -14.46 10.26
C THR A 109 -20.91 -14.83 9.12
N SER A 110 -21.52 -13.85 8.45
CA SER A 110 -22.53 -14.08 7.40
C SER A 110 -21.96 -14.78 6.16
N ASN A 111 -20.70 -14.50 5.82
CA ASN A 111 -20.02 -15.15 4.69
C ASN A 111 -19.21 -16.39 5.10
N ARG A 112 -19.18 -16.75 6.38
CA ARG A 112 -18.40 -17.88 6.90
C ARG A 112 -16.93 -17.82 6.48
N VAL A 113 -16.33 -16.62 6.56
CA VAL A 113 -14.93 -16.36 6.22
C VAL A 113 -14.08 -16.12 7.47
N LEU A 114 -12.78 -16.20 7.32
CA LEU A 114 -11.82 -15.97 8.41
C LEU A 114 -11.27 -14.54 8.44
N GLY A 115 -11.61 -13.72 7.46
CA GLY A 115 -11.17 -12.34 7.44
C GLY A 115 -12.01 -11.45 6.54
N VAL A 116 -12.04 -10.19 6.91
CA VAL A 116 -12.64 -9.10 6.15
C VAL A 116 -11.56 -8.07 5.91
N TRP A 117 -11.28 -7.75 4.64
CA TRP A 117 -10.34 -6.69 4.29
C TRP A 117 -10.86 -5.31 4.67
N GLY A 118 -9.97 -4.38 4.92
CA GLY A 118 -10.32 -2.99 4.97
C GLY A 118 -10.81 -2.50 3.59
N ALA A 119 -11.77 -1.60 3.61
CA ALA A 119 -12.28 -0.93 2.41
C ALA A 119 -12.11 0.58 2.60
N THR A 120 -11.00 1.10 2.09
CA THR A 120 -10.54 2.45 2.37
C THR A 120 -10.84 3.41 1.22
N ASN A 121 -11.47 4.53 1.54
CA ASN A 121 -11.61 5.69 0.67
C ASN A 121 -10.37 6.59 0.82
N PHE A 122 -9.79 7.01 -0.30
CA PHE A 122 -8.61 7.88 -0.31
C PHE A 122 -9.04 9.33 -0.51
N ASN A 123 -9.04 10.11 0.55
CA ASN A 123 -9.47 11.50 0.53
C ASN A 123 -8.44 12.38 -0.19
N ALA A 124 -8.94 13.30 -1.04
CA ALA A 124 -8.11 14.19 -1.84
C ALA A 124 -8.85 15.52 -2.06
N ASN A 125 -8.27 16.62 -1.60
CA ASN A 125 -8.87 17.95 -1.60
C ASN A 125 -8.42 18.78 -2.80
N THR A 126 -7.12 18.75 -3.13
CA THR A 126 -6.52 19.52 -4.22
C THR A 126 -6.56 18.75 -5.55
N THR A 127 -6.33 19.46 -6.64
CA THR A 127 -6.23 18.83 -7.98
C THR A 127 -5.06 17.85 -8.03
N PHE A 128 -3.92 18.18 -7.43
CA PHE A 128 -2.75 17.31 -7.41
C PHE A 128 -3.02 16.03 -6.62
N GLU A 129 -3.59 16.13 -5.43
CA GLU A 129 -3.96 14.96 -4.61
C GLU A 129 -4.95 14.05 -5.35
N ARG A 130 -5.95 14.65 -6.06
CA ARG A 130 -6.89 13.89 -6.91
C ARG A 130 -6.18 13.16 -8.06
N LEU A 131 -5.18 13.77 -8.70
CA LEU A 131 -4.39 13.10 -9.74
C LEU A 131 -3.60 11.91 -9.18
N VAL A 132 -2.99 12.06 -8.01
CA VAL A 132 -2.29 10.97 -7.31
C VAL A 132 -3.27 9.86 -6.92
N ARG A 133 -4.41 10.20 -6.31
CA ARG A 133 -5.47 9.24 -5.97
C ARG A 133 -5.91 8.44 -7.20
N ASP A 134 -6.28 9.13 -8.28
CA ASP A 134 -6.83 8.52 -9.49
C ASP A 134 -5.79 7.64 -10.20
N GLY A 135 -4.52 8.04 -10.18
CA GLY A 135 -3.42 7.27 -10.74
C GLY A 135 -3.06 6.01 -9.96
N PHE A 136 -3.24 5.97 -8.62
CA PHE A 136 -2.75 4.88 -7.78
C PHE A 136 -3.83 4.15 -6.99
N HIS A 137 -4.87 4.82 -6.53
CA HIS A 137 -5.89 4.27 -5.63
C HIS A 137 -7.27 4.14 -6.28
N GLY A 138 -7.75 5.20 -6.95
CA GLY A 138 -9.09 5.26 -7.54
C GLY A 138 -10.16 5.69 -6.53
N VAL A 139 -11.43 5.44 -6.92
CA VAL A 139 -12.62 5.78 -6.12
C VAL A 139 -13.52 4.57 -5.85
N GLN A 140 -13.09 3.36 -6.21
CA GLN A 140 -13.77 2.12 -5.85
C GLN A 140 -13.19 1.52 -4.56
N THR A 141 -14.01 0.72 -3.89
CA THR A 141 -13.54 -0.06 -2.73
C THR A 141 -12.38 -0.95 -3.13
N ARG A 142 -11.32 -0.85 -2.37
CA ARG A 142 -10.11 -1.64 -2.57
C ARG A 142 -9.68 -2.22 -1.24
N ARG A 143 -9.29 -3.49 -1.27
CA ARG A 143 -8.74 -4.15 -0.09
C ARG A 143 -7.49 -3.43 0.43
N THR A 144 -7.46 -3.23 1.73
CA THR A 144 -6.33 -2.68 2.47
C THR A 144 -6.15 -3.47 3.76
N LEU A 145 -4.92 -3.52 4.28
CA LEU A 145 -4.68 -4.08 5.60
C LEU A 145 -5.24 -3.16 6.70
N PRO A 146 -5.01 -1.84 6.67
CA PRO A 146 -5.73 -0.95 7.58
C PRO A 146 -7.25 -1.10 7.40
N GLY A 147 -7.96 -1.28 8.51
CA GLY A 147 -9.38 -1.55 8.56
C GLY A 147 -9.79 -3.00 8.34
N SER A 148 -8.85 -3.91 8.18
CA SER A 148 -9.15 -5.34 8.14
C SER A 148 -9.45 -5.91 9.53
N VAL A 149 -10.30 -6.94 9.55
CA VAL A 149 -10.63 -7.71 10.75
C VAL A 149 -10.47 -9.20 10.43
N PHE A 150 -9.69 -9.90 11.22
CA PHE A 150 -9.37 -11.31 11.03
C PHE A 150 -9.63 -12.15 12.29
N ASP A 151 -10.07 -13.39 12.12
CA ASP A 151 -9.96 -14.40 13.16
C ASP A 151 -8.49 -14.65 13.48
N ARG A 152 -8.14 -14.70 14.75
CA ARG A 152 -6.77 -14.94 15.24
C ARG A 152 -6.12 -16.20 14.63
N LYS A 153 -6.92 -17.21 14.30
CA LYS A 153 -6.46 -18.44 13.64
C LYS A 153 -5.78 -18.20 12.29
N VAL A 154 -6.09 -17.08 11.63
CA VAL A 154 -5.44 -16.72 10.37
C VAL A 154 -3.93 -16.54 10.55
N PHE A 155 -3.50 -15.96 11.67
CA PHE A 155 -2.08 -15.72 11.95
C PHE A 155 -1.32 -17.02 12.25
N ALA A 156 -1.98 -18.03 12.82
CA ALA A 156 -1.38 -19.35 12.97
C ALA A 156 -1.15 -20.04 11.60
N LYS A 157 -2.03 -19.78 10.62
CA LYS A 157 -1.93 -20.36 9.27
C LYS A 157 -1.01 -19.57 8.34
N VAL A 158 -1.09 -18.25 8.35
CA VAL A 158 -0.36 -17.35 7.42
C VAL A 158 1.02 -16.97 7.97
N GLY A 159 1.16 -16.97 9.30
CA GLY A 159 2.33 -16.49 10.00
C GLY A 159 2.30 -14.98 10.26
N GLN A 160 3.32 -14.50 10.94
CA GLN A 160 3.50 -13.10 11.31
C GLN A 160 3.89 -12.23 10.11
N PHE A 161 3.82 -10.91 10.28
CA PHE A 161 4.36 -9.95 9.30
C PHE A 161 5.88 -10.01 9.25
N ILE A 162 6.46 -9.66 8.11
CA ILE A 162 7.91 -9.45 7.99
C ILE A 162 8.30 -8.26 8.86
N ASP A 163 9.23 -8.45 9.79
CA ASP A 163 9.62 -7.47 10.82
C ASP A 163 10.73 -6.52 10.39
N TRP A 164 11.57 -6.91 9.42
CA TRP A 164 12.70 -6.14 8.92
C TRP A 164 12.37 -5.17 7.78
N ALA A 165 11.16 -5.23 7.20
CA ALA A 165 10.78 -4.39 6.08
C ALA A 165 10.11 -3.09 6.57
N ARG A 166 10.63 -1.93 6.13
CA ARG A 166 10.04 -0.63 6.43
C ARG A 166 8.79 -0.32 5.60
N ALA A 167 8.59 -1.00 4.49
CA ALA A 167 7.43 -0.81 3.62
C ALA A 167 7.17 -2.05 2.78
N GLY A 168 5.89 -2.35 2.53
CA GLY A 168 5.43 -3.47 1.71
C GLY A 168 5.23 -4.77 2.49
N GLU A 169 5.45 -4.78 3.80
CA GLU A 169 5.18 -5.89 4.72
C GLU A 169 3.69 -6.26 4.74
N ASP A 170 2.82 -5.26 4.60
CA ASP A 170 1.37 -5.41 4.47
C ASP A 170 1.00 -6.12 3.16
N THR A 171 1.55 -5.66 2.05
CA THR A 171 1.32 -6.24 0.73
C THR A 171 1.85 -7.68 0.64
N GLU A 172 2.99 -7.95 1.26
CA GLU A 172 3.58 -9.28 1.35
C GLU A 172 2.67 -10.21 2.16
N TRP A 173 2.21 -9.78 3.33
CA TRP A 173 1.31 -10.58 4.16
C TRP A 173 -0.03 -10.83 3.47
N MET A 174 -0.62 -9.81 2.83
CA MET A 174 -1.83 -9.95 2.04
C MET A 174 -1.67 -10.97 0.89
N LEU A 175 -0.50 -11.01 0.25
CA LEU A 175 -0.21 -11.99 -0.78
C LEU A 175 -0.13 -13.41 -0.21
N ARG A 176 0.45 -13.61 0.98
CA ARG A 176 0.45 -14.92 1.65
C ARG A 176 -0.96 -15.41 1.98
N VAL A 177 -1.84 -14.51 2.45
CA VAL A 177 -3.26 -14.82 2.66
C VAL A 177 -3.91 -15.35 1.38
N GLU A 178 -3.63 -14.73 0.23
CA GLU A 178 -4.15 -15.19 -1.08
C GLU A 178 -3.56 -16.53 -1.51
N LEU A 179 -2.25 -16.67 -1.43
CA LEU A 179 -1.54 -17.91 -1.84
C LEU A 179 -1.99 -19.11 -1.02
N LEU A 180 -2.24 -18.91 0.27
CA LEU A 180 -2.75 -19.94 1.18
C LEU A 180 -4.28 -20.13 1.10
N LYS A 181 -4.94 -19.40 0.17
CA LYS A 181 -6.38 -19.47 -0.07
C LYS A 181 -7.19 -19.35 1.22
N VAL A 182 -6.79 -18.42 2.09
CA VAL A 182 -7.59 -18.11 3.29
C VAL A 182 -8.91 -17.49 2.83
N PRO A 183 -10.07 -17.97 3.31
CA PRO A 183 -11.36 -17.40 2.93
C PRO A 183 -11.49 -15.99 3.52
N VAL A 184 -11.53 -14.98 2.66
CA VAL A 184 -11.62 -13.56 3.02
C VAL A 184 -12.57 -12.83 2.09
N VAL A 185 -13.20 -11.77 2.58
CA VAL A 185 -14.12 -10.92 1.80
C VAL A 185 -13.69 -9.46 1.88
N CYS A 186 -13.99 -8.69 0.85
CA CYS A 186 -13.82 -7.24 0.85
C CYS A 186 -15.20 -6.58 0.90
N PRO A 187 -15.44 -5.60 1.79
CA PRO A 187 -16.69 -4.86 1.83
C PRO A 187 -16.96 -4.12 0.52
N THR A 188 -18.21 -3.99 0.15
CA THR A 188 -18.65 -3.23 -1.03
C THR A 188 -18.81 -1.73 -0.76
N CYS A 189 -18.82 -1.32 0.50
CA CYS A 189 -18.86 0.07 0.94
C CYS A 189 -17.56 0.47 1.63
N PHE A 190 -17.24 1.78 1.60
CA PHE A 190 -16.08 2.29 2.34
C PHE A 190 -16.36 2.31 3.84
N LEU A 191 -15.49 1.68 4.59
CA LEU A 191 -15.52 1.64 6.06
C LEU A 191 -14.49 2.56 6.70
N LEU A 192 -13.56 3.11 5.90
CA LEU A 192 -12.46 3.95 6.38
C LEU A 192 -12.19 5.08 5.40
N ASP A 193 -11.63 6.16 5.93
CA ASP A 193 -11.14 7.32 5.19
C ASP A 193 -9.64 7.48 5.42
N TYR A 194 -8.84 7.38 4.35
CA TYR A 194 -7.40 7.64 4.39
C TYR A 194 -7.12 9.12 4.16
N VAL A 195 -6.49 9.76 5.10
CA VAL A 195 -6.19 11.21 5.08
C VAL A 195 -4.74 11.54 4.70
N GLY A 196 -3.90 10.53 4.52
CA GLY A 196 -2.47 10.71 4.24
C GLY A 196 -2.12 11.20 2.82
N LEU A 197 -3.13 11.55 2.00
CA LEU A 197 -2.94 12.30 0.75
C LEU A 197 -3.15 13.80 0.93
N ILE A 198 -3.83 14.23 2.00
CA ILE A 198 -4.14 15.64 2.26
C ILE A 198 -2.85 16.40 2.59
N GLY A 199 -2.63 17.54 1.92
CA GLY A 199 -1.43 18.34 2.07
C GLY A 199 -0.19 17.76 1.35
N LEU A 200 -0.36 16.73 0.52
CA LEU A 200 0.72 16.11 -0.23
C LEU A 200 1.17 17.02 -1.38
N ASP A 201 2.46 17.32 -1.45
CA ASP A 201 3.10 17.96 -2.59
C ASP A 201 4.00 16.97 -3.36
N MET A 202 4.48 17.39 -4.53
CA MET A 202 5.31 16.56 -5.40
C MET A 202 6.63 16.14 -4.71
N ARG A 203 7.26 17.06 -3.97
CA ARG A 203 8.53 16.79 -3.30
C ARG A 203 8.38 15.74 -2.20
N THR A 204 7.35 15.87 -1.38
CA THR A 204 7.00 14.92 -0.32
C THR A 204 6.62 13.57 -0.91
N LEU A 205 5.86 13.55 -2.01
CA LEU A 205 5.48 12.33 -2.71
C LEU A 205 6.71 11.57 -3.25
N LEU A 206 7.64 12.26 -3.90
CA LEU A 206 8.88 11.65 -4.42
C LEU A 206 9.74 11.09 -3.28
N LYS A 207 9.89 11.82 -2.16
CA LYS A 207 10.60 11.31 -0.98
C LYS A 207 9.93 10.06 -0.41
N LYS A 208 8.58 10.04 -0.33
CA LYS A 208 7.80 8.89 0.13
C LYS A 208 8.00 7.68 -0.79
N TRP A 209 7.94 7.87 -2.11
CA TRP A 209 8.18 6.79 -3.08
C TRP A 209 9.61 6.27 -3.03
N HIS A 210 10.60 7.17 -3.02
CA HIS A 210 12.01 6.77 -2.90
C HIS A 210 12.24 5.90 -1.65
N ARG A 211 11.77 6.35 -0.49
CA ARG A 211 11.87 5.61 0.76
C ARG A 211 11.20 4.23 0.66
N ASN A 212 9.95 4.19 0.17
CA ASN A 212 9.17 2.96 0.10
C ASN A 212 9.75 1.96 -0.90
N TYR A 213 10.16 2.41 -2.10
CA TYR A 213 10.77 1.53 -3.09
C TYR A 213 12.14 1.02 -2.66
N SER A 214 12.95 1.86 -2.02
CA SER A 214 14.22 1.42 -1.42
C SER A 214 14.01 0.34 -0.35
N ALA A 215 13.02 0.51 0.51
CA ALA A 215 12.71 -0.42 1.58
C ALA A 215 12.15 -1.75 1.07
N SER A 216 11.32 -1.73 0.02
CA SER A 216 10.66 -2.94 -0.50
C SER A 216 11.56 -3.81 -1.40
N ARG A 217 12.79 -3.39 -1.73
CA ARG A 217 13.71 -4.15 -2.60
C ARG A 217 14.05 -5.56 -2.11
N GLY A 218 13.96 -5.80 -0.80
CA GLY A 218 14.25 -7.09 -0.18
C GLY A 218 13.10 -8.08 -0.20
N LEU A 219 11.89 -7.63 -0.54
CA LEU A 219 10.70 -8.45 -0.43
C LEU A 219 10.58 -9.44 -1.61
N PRO A 220 10.23 -10.72 -1.35
CA PRO A 220 10.19 -11.76 -2.38
C PRO A 220 9.24 -11.48 -3.54
N GLN A 221 8.11 -10.79 -3.26
CA GLN A 221 7.10 -10.46 -4.27
C GLN A 221 7.55 -9.37 -5.26
N PHE A 222 8.56 -8.59 -4.93
CA PHE A 222 9.14 -7.59 -5.83
C PHE A 222 10.32 -8.21 -6.58
N CYS A 223 10.02 -8.98 -7.62
CA CYS A 223 11.04 -9.61 -8.45
C CYS A 223 11.57 -8.60 -9.50
N PRO A 224 12.82 -8.12 -9.39
CA PRO A 224 13.40 -7.18 -10.34
C PRO A 224 13.71 -7.83 -11.70
N GLN A 225 13.76 -9.17 -11.79
CA GLN A 225 14.20 -9.89 -12.99
C GLN A 225 13.39 -9.52 -14.22
N ARG A 226 12.06 -9.44 -14.15
CA ARG A 226 11.21 -9.02 -15.27
C ARG A 226 11.50 -7.59 -15.72
N LEU A 227 11.79 -6.71 -14.76
CA LEU A 227 12.08 -5.31 -15.03
C LEU A 227 13.45 -5.16 -15.72
N ILE A 228 14.46 -5.89 -15.27
CA ILE A 228 15.80 -5.92 -15.86
C ILE A 228 15.73 -6.47 -17.28
N LEU A 229 14.94 -7.52 -17.53
CA LEU A 229 14.73 -8.04 -18.88
C LEU A 229 14.14 -6.97 -19.81
N TRP A 230 13.15 -6.19 -19.37
CA TRP A 230 12.60 -5.10 -20.18
C TRP A 230 13.59 -3.96 -20.42
N LEU A 231 14.43 -3.63 -19.44
CA LEU A 231 15.48 -2.61 -19.58
C LEU A 231 16.57 -2.99 -20.59
N ILE A 232 16.83 -4.28 -20.78
CA ILE A 232 17.78 -4.78 -21.77
C ILE A 232 17.08 -4.99 -23.12
N PHE A 233 15.91 -5.63 -23.10
CA PHE A 233 15.19 -6.01 -24.31
C PHE A 233 14.74 -4.81 -25.14
N TYR A 234 14.25 -3.74 -24.51
CA TYR A 234 13.69 -2.62 -25.24
C TYR A 234 14.74 -1.77 -25.98
N PRO A 235 15.90 -1.38 -25.41
CA PRO A 235 16.99 -0.77 -26.17
C PRO A 235 17.50 -1.67 -27.30
N LEU A 236 17.59 -2.98 -27.06
CA LEU A 236 18.00 -3.94 -28.11
C LEU A 236 16.97 -3.97 -29.24
N LEU A 237 15.68 -3.95 -28.94
CA LEU A 237 14.61 -3.89 -29.95
C LEU A 237 14.67 -2.61 -30.78
N ILE A 238 14.95 -1.47 -30.15
CA ILE A 238 15.17 -0.19 -30.87
C ILE A 238 16.39 -0.31 -31.80
N LEU A 239 17.50 -0.86 -31.32
CA LEU A 239 18.70 -1.02 -32.09
C LEU A 239 18.47 -1.93 -33.31
N ILE A 240 17.79 -3.05 -33.12
CA ILE A 240 17.40 -3.98 -34.20
C ILE A 240 16.48 -3.27 -35.19
N SER A 241 15.48 -2.55 -34.73
CA SER A 241 14.53 -1.83 -35.57
C SER A 241 15.21 -0.75 -36.43
N PHE A 242 16.24 -0.10 -35.87
CA PHE A 242 17.02 0.90 -36.59
C PHE A 242 17.78 0.32 -37.77
N ASN A 243 18.26 -0.91 -37.63
CA ASN A 243 19.02 -1.58 -38.67
C ASN A 243 18.17 -2.56 -39.49
N TRP A 244 16.89 -2.73 -39.22
CA TRP A 244 16.02 -3.74 -39.82
C TRP A 244 16.02 -3.68 -41.37
N ASN A 245 15.64 -2.52 -41.90
CA ASN A 245 15.55 -2.36 -43.36
C ASN A 245 16.91 -2.42 -44.05
N TYR A 246 18.00 -2.09 -43.36
CA TYR A 246 19.34 -2.19 -43.87
C TYR A 246 19.83 -3.66 -43.95
N LEU A 247 19.69 -4.40 -42.86
CA LEU A 247 20.26 -5.75 -42.73
C LEU A 247 19.38 -6.83 -43.36
N ILE A 248 18.06 -6.67 -43.30
CA ILE A 248 17.10 -7.71 -43.69
C ILE A 248 16.46 -7.43 -45.05
N ALA A 249 16.14 -6.17 -45.32
CA ALA A 249 15.44 -5.79 -46.54
C ALA A 249 16.32 -5.07 -47.58
N ASP A 250 17.60 -4.84 -47.29
CA ASP A 250 18.58 -4.15 -48.12
C ASP A 250 18.05 -2.81 -48.70
N TRP A 251 17.26 -2.09 -47.90
CA TRP A 251 16.55 -0.88 -48.29
C TRP A 251 15.65 -1.00 -49.53
N ARG A 252 15.35 -2.22 -49.98
CA ARG A 252 14.53 -2.48 -51.16
C ARG A 252 13.07 -2.42 -50.79
N LEU A 253 12.35 -1.47 -51.39
CA LEU A 253 10.92 -1.26 -51.18
C LEU A 253 10.05 -2.44 -51.66
N ASP A 254 10.54 -3.22 -52.62
CA ASP A 254 9.91 -4.41 -53.15
C ASP A 254 10.18 -5.67 -52.34
N SER A 255 11.06 -5.60 -51.34
CA SER A 255 11.32 -6.70 -50.44
C SER A 255 10.11 -6.99 -49.54
N PRO A 256 9.66 -8.26 -49.39
CA PRO A 256 8.58 -8.61 -48.48
C PRO A 256 8.92 -8.35 -46.99
N PHE A 257 10.18 -8.14 -46.66
CA PHE A 257 10.68 -7.84 -45.31
C PHE A 257 10.86 -6.35 -45.05
N TYR A 258 10.67 -5.51 -46.06
CA TYR A 258 10.73 -4.05 -45.86
C TYR A 258 9.55 -3.56 -45.05
N ILE A 259 9.84 -2.92 -43.90
CA ILE A 259 8.83 -2.32 -43.03
C ILE A 259 9.04 -0.80 -42.98
N GLY A 260 8.15 -0.06 -43.62
CA GLY A 260 8.19 1.39 -43.61
C GLY A 260 8.08 1.92 -42.20
N HIS A 261 8.97 2.86 -41.84
CA HIS A 261 8.95 3.54 -40.53
C HIS A 261 9.06 2.61 -39.28
N VAL A 262 9.61 1.41 -39.42
CA VAL A 262 9.72 0.40 -38.34
C VAL A 262 10.25 1.01 -37.02
N THR A 263 11.30 1.84 -37.08
CA THR A 263 11.90 2.45 -35.91
C THR A 263 10.93 3.42 -35.23
N LYS A 264 10.19 4.22 -36.01
CA LYS A 264 9.16 5.12 -35.46
C LYS A 264 8.05 4.35 -34.77
N ILE A 265 7.59 3.25 -35.39
CA ILE A 265 6.56 2.37 -34.80
C ILE A 265 7.07 1.78 -33.48
N VAL A 266 8.26 1.20 -33.46
CA VAL A 266 8.86 0.59 -32.27
C VAL A 266 9.09 1.62 -31.16
N ALA A 267 9.46 2.86 -31.49
CA ALA A 267 9.65 3.91 -30.49
C ALA A 267 8.34 4.49 -29.94
N VAL A 268 7.36 4.72 -30.81
CA VAL A 268 6.11 5.42 -30.45
C VAL A 268 5.07 4.49 -29.81
N LEU A 269 4.94 3.27 -30.32
CA LEU A 269 3.91 2.33 -29.87
C LEU A 269 3.97 2.01 -28.36
N PRO A 270 5.13 1.75 -27.73
CA PRO A 270 5.21 1.54 -26.28
C PRO A 270 4.82 2.77 -25.48
N VAL A 271 5.19 3.96 -25.95
CA VAL A 271 4.80 5.21 -25.28
C VAL A 271 3.28 5.39 -25.31
N LEU A 272 2.66 5.21 -26.48
CA LEU A 272 1.20 5.25 -26.58
C LEU A 272 0.53 4.18 -25.72
N THR A 273 1.05 2.96 -25.76
CA THR A 273 0.55 1.85 -24.92
C THR A 273 0.65 2.20 -23.44
N TYR A 274 1.77 2.78 -23.00
CA TYR A 274 1.94 3.23 -21.62
C TYR A 274 0.90 4.30 -21.25
N VAL A 275 0.72 5.31 -22.10
CA VAL A 275 -0.27 6.38 -21.89
C VAL A 275 -1.67 5.81 -21.76
N VAL A 276 -2.07 4.92 -22.67
CA VAL A 276 -3.38 4.27 -22.64
C VAL A 276 -3.56 3.44 -21.37
N ILE A 277 -2.59 2.61 -21.01
CA ILE A 277 -2.69 1.76 -19.83
C ILE A 277 -2.71 2.58 -18.54
N ARG A 278 -1.71 3.47 -18.35
CA ARG A 278 -1.53 4.19 -17.08
C ARG A 278 -2.44 5.40 -16.95
N GLY A 279 -2.73 6.09 -18.05
CA GLY A 279 -3.55 7.30 -18.05
C GLY A 279 -5.06 7.05 -18.19
N ILE A 280 -5.46 5.93 -18.83
CA ILE A 280 -6.86 5.67 -19.15
C ILE A 280 -7.34 4.34 -18.54
N MET A 281 -6.77 3.20 -18.94
CA MET A 281 -7.33 1.89 -18.57
C MET A 281 -7.30 1.62 -17.06
N LEU A 282 -6.17 1.90 -16.40
CA LEU A 282 -6.06 1.68 -14.97
C LEU A 282 -6.94 2.62 -14.15
N PRO A 283 -7.01 3.95 -14.42
CA PRO A 283 -7.99 4.82 -13.77
C PRO A 283 -9.44 4.37 -13.99
N LEU A 284 -9.83 3.97 -15.21
CA LEU A 284 -11.17 3.42 -15.47
C LEU A 284 -11.48 2.18 -14.63
N LYS A 285 -10.54 1.23 -14.56
CA LYS A 285 -10.66 0.04 -13.69
C LYS A 285 -10.76 0.38 -12.21
N ARG A 286 -10.31 1.56 -11.82
CA ARG A 286 -10.39 2.09 -10.44
C ARG A 286 -11.61 2.97 -10.20
N GLY A 287 -12.55 2.99 -11.15
CA GLY A 287 -13.83 3.68 -11.03
C GLY A 287 -13.84 5.15 -11.47
N ILE A 288 -12.76 5.66 -12.06
CA ILE A 288 -12.73 7.02 -12.59
C ILE A 288 -13.49 7.04 -13.92
N ALA A 289 -14.49 7.93 -14.04
CA ALA A 289 -15.26 8.02 -15.27
C ALA A 289 -14.45 8.62 -16.44
N MET A 290 -14.66 8.13 -17.67
CA MET A 290 -13.96 8.61 -18.86
C MET A 290 -14.07 10.15 -19.02
N LYS A 291 -15.23 10.73 -18.75
CA LYS A 291 -15.45 12.19 -18.81
C LYS A 291 -14.56 13.00 -17.88
N GLN A 292 -14.05 12.38 -16.81
CA GLN A 292 -13.13 13.01 -15.86
C GLN A 292 -11.67 12.91 -16.33
N LEU A 293 -11.34 11.99 -17.21
CA LEU A 293 -10.00 11.78 -17.75
C LEU A 293 -9.73 12.68 -18.95
N LEU A 294 -10.74 12.93 -19.77
CA LEU A 294 -10.64 13.75 -20.97
C LEU A 294 -10.93 15.24 -20.66
N PRO A 295 -10.33 16.17 -21.43
CA PRO A 295 -9.41 15.91 -22.56
C PRO A 295 -7.94 15.74 -22.11
N ILE A 296 -7.51 16.27 -20.97
CA ILE A 296 -6.06 16.42 -20.64
C ILE A 296 -5.65 15.66 -19.37
N ARG A 297 -6.60 15.39 -18.46
CA ARG A 297 -6.29 14.84 -17.14
C ARG A 297 -5.54 13.51 -17.20
N PHE A 298 -5.84 12.65 -18.18
CA PHE A 298 -5.14 11.38 -18.38
C PHE A 298 -3.63 11.58 -18.63
N LEU A 299 -3.21 12.67 -19.30
CA LEU A 299 -1.78 12.97 -19.51
C LEU A 299 -1.11 13.34 -18.19
N ALA A 300 -1.74 14.15 -17.35
CA ALA A 300 -1.22 14.50 -16.04
C ALA A 300 -1.09 13.27 -15.13
N ILE A 301 -2.09 12.37 -15.13
CA ILE A 301 -2.02 11.08 -14.42
C ILE A 301 -0.87 10.23 -14.97
N THR A 302 -0.75 10.13 -16.30
CA THR A 302 0.35 9.39 -16.94
C THR A 302 1.71 9.91 -16.52
N PHE A 303 1.89 11.24 -16.49
CA PHE A 303 3.15 11.86 -16.08
C PHE A 303 3.52 11.52 -14.63
N ILE A 304 2.57 11.64 -13.70
CA ILE A 304 2.79 11.27 -12.29
C ILE A 304 3.13 9.76 -12.17
N CYS A 305 2.41 8.91 -12.91
CA CYS A 305 2.70 7.47 -12.93
C CYS A 305 4.08 7.17 -13.52
N LEU A 306 4.47 7.87 -14.58
CA LEU A 306 5.80 7.73 -15.21
C LEU A 306 6.92 8.06 -14.22
N MET A 307 6.78 9.16 -13.46
CA MET A 307 7.75 9.52 -12.42
C MET A 307 7.88 8.42 -11.35
N ALA A 308 6.75 7.87 -10.90
CA ALA A 308 6.75 6.79 -9.90
C ALA A 308 7.38 5.50 -10.45
N ASP A 309 7.01 5.10 -11.67
CA ASP A 309 7.52 3.89 -12.31
C ASP A 309 9.01 4.02 -12.64
N THR A 310 9.47 5.19 -13.11
CA THR A 310 10.90 5.47 -13.34
C THR A 310 11.68 5.40 -12.03
N LEU A 311 11.20 6.04 -10.97
CA LEU A 311 11.84 5.97 -9.66
C LEU A 311 11.90 4.53 -9.13
N LYS A 312 10.82 3.76 -9.31
CA LYS A 312 10.77 2.35 -8.96
C LYS A 312 11.85 1.56 -9.71
N VAL A 313 11.94 1.74 -11.05
CA VAL A 313 12.96 1.10 -11.88
C VAL A 313 14.36 1.41 -11.37
N LEU A 314 14.67 2.71 -11.17
CA LEU A 314 15.96 3.14 -10.67
C LEU A 314 16.31 2.49 -9.33
N MET A 315 15.37 2.49 -8.38
CA MET A 315 15.61 1.90 -7.06
C MET A 315 15.84 0.39 -7.13
N PHE A 316 15.11 -0.33 -7.99
CA PHE A 316 15.27 -1.80 -8.12
C PHE A 316 16.50 -2.20 -8.94
N SER A 317 17.04 -1.31 -9.80
CA SER A 317 18.27 -1.56 -10.57
C SER A 317 19.55 -1.31 -9.76
N MET A 318 19.46 -0.59 -8.64
CA MET A 318 20.62 -0.34 -7.77
C MET A 318 20.97 -1.62 -6.98
N PRO A 319 22.25 -1.95 -6.80
CA PRO A 319 22.65 -3.07 -5.95
C PRO A 319 22.12 -2.89 -4.53
N LYS A 320 21.73 -3.98 -3.89
CA LYS A 320 21.35 -3.95 -2.47
C LYS A 320 22.57 -3.43 -1.68
N ARG A 321 22.43 -2.31 -0.98
CA ARG A 321 23.38 -2.04 0.10
C ARG A 321 23.26 -3.22 1.07
N LYS A 322 24.37 -3.90 1.35
CA LYS A 322 24.44 -4.82 2.49
C LYS A 322 23.99 -3.99 3.69
N HIS A 323 22.86 -4.33 4.25
CA HIS A 323 22.52 -3.84 5.59
C HIS A 323 23.62 -4.38 6.47
N ASP A 324 24.40 -3.51 7.11
CA ASP A 324 25.31 -3.90 8.17
C ASP A 324 24.46 -4.60 9.24
N SER A 325 24.49 -5.92 9.21
CA SER A 325 23.99 -6.76 10.29
C SER A 325 24.88 -6.65 11.55
N SER A 326 25.88 -5.78 11.50
CA SER A 326 26.85 -5.56 12.58
C SER A 326 26.45 -4.50 13.60
N SER A 327 25.32 -3.79 13.42
CA SER A 327 24.90 -2.77 14.40
C SER A 327 23.88 -3.25 15.45
N LEU A 328 23.49 -4.54 15.41
CA LEU A 328 22.57 -5.11 16.41
C LEU A 328 23.29 -5.99 17.48
N ASP A 329 24.60 -6.22 17.33
CA ASP A 329 25.34 -7.09 18.25
C ASP A 329 26.19 -6.34 19.29
N HIS A 330 26.05 -5.02 19.40
CA HIS A 330 26.83 -4.21 20.35
C HIS A 330 25.98 -3.39 21.31
N GLU A 331 24.91 -3.95 21.86
CA GLU A 331 24.34 -3.49 23.14
C GLU A 331 23.60 -4.67 23.78
N SER A 332 24.38 -5.57 24.35
CA SER A 332 23.92 -6.52 25.36
C SER A 332 24.20 -5.96 26.76
#